data_11fd4576db6fe9234433c6be13233bdc
#
_entry.id   11fd4576db6fe9234433c6be13233bdc
#
_cell.length_a   1.000
_cell.length_b   1.000
_cell.length_c   1.000
_cell.angle_alpha   90.00
_cell.angle_beta   90.00
_cell.angle_gamma   90.00
#
_symmetry.space_group_name_H-M   'P 1'
#
loop_
_entity.id
_entity.type
_entity.pdbx_description
1 polymer ?
#
loop_
_entity_poly.entity_id
_entity_poly.type
_entity_poly.pdbx_seq_one_letter_code
_entity_poly.pdbx_strand_id
1 'polypeptide(L)'
;MDECELRRLMYTAQLPGKGTFVIRYPRGKGVRTDWKCPLEEVEVGTGRTLCEGNDVAVLSYGPLGNDVQRAIDELQQEGNTISVAHYDLRFAKPLDTALLTTVAQRFSRIVTIEDGARAGGIGSAVLEWMSDHHFTPELTRLGLPDNFVEHGTVAQPVSYTHLTLP
;
A
#
# COMPACT_ATOMS: atom_id res chain seq x y z
N MET A 1 7.00 -1.89 -2.80
CA MET A 1 7.38 -0.49 -2.57
C MET A 1 8.66 -0.09 -3.32
N ASP A 2 9.72 -0.93 -3.31
CA ASP A 2 11.03 -0.61 -3.87
C ASP A 2 11.61 -1.76 -4.73
N GLU A 3 12.81 -1.59 -5.27
CA GLU A 3 13.48 -2.55 -6.16
C GLU A 3 13.90 -3.83 -5.44
N CYS A 4 14.19 -3.77 -4.15
CA CYS A 4 14.47 -4.96 -3.36
C CYS A 4 13.22 -5.83 -3.20
N GLU A 5 12.08 -5.22 -2.93
CA GLU A 5 10.80 -5.91 -2.85
C GLU A 5 10.43 -6.54 -4.20
N LEU A 6 10.56 -5.79 -5.30
CA LEU A 6 10.35 -6.31 -6.65
C LEU A 6 11.25 -7.52 -6.93
N ARG A 7 12.54 -7.43 -6.60
CA ARG A 7 13.51 -8.51 -6.78
C ARG A 7 13.13 -9.77 -6.00
N ARG A 8 12.68 -9.63 -4.75
CA ARG A 8 12.23 -10.74 -3.91
C ARG A 8 10.93 -11.36 -4.42
N LEU A 9 9.97 -10.56 -4.86
CA LEU A 9 8.73 -11.05 -5.48
C LEU A 9 9.01 -11.81 -6.79
N MET A 10 9.89 -11.30 -7.64
CA MET A 10 10.32 -11.99 -8.87
C MET A 10 11.05 -13.31 -8.56
N TYR A 11 11.87 -13.33 -7.52
CA TYR A 11 12.50 -14.56 -7.05
C TYR A 11 11.48 -15.56 -6.55
N THR A 12 10.56 -15.14 -5.68
CA THR A 12 9.49 -15.98 -5.13
C THR A 12 8.63 -16.59 -6.21
N ALA A 13 8.30 -15.82 -7.25
CA ALA A 13 7.48 -16.28 -8.37
C ALA A 13 8.12 -17.43 -9.18
N GLN A 14 9.43 -17.62 -9.08
CA GLN A 14 10.16 -18.70 -9.78
C GLN A 14 10.34 -19.96 -8.93
N LEU A 15 9.98 -19.91 -7.65
CA LEU A 15 10.13 -21.06 -6.77
C LEU A 15 9.09 -22.17 -7.10
N PRO A 16 9.45 -23.45 -6.94
CA PRO A 16 8.54 -24.56 -7.19
C PRO A 16 7.25 -24.44 -6.37
N GLY A 17 6.12 -24.79 -6.98
CA GLY A 17 4.83 -24.87 -6.28
C GLY A 17 4.13 -23.54 -6.02
N LYS A 18 4.66 -22.41 -6.50
CA LYS A 18 4.07 -21.08 -6.25
C LYS A 18 2.90 -20.73 -7.19
N GLY A 19 2.74 -21.44 -8.31
CA GLY A 19 1.68 -21.18 -9.28
C GLY A 19 1.93 -19.93 -10.14
N THR A 20 0.87 -19.34 -10.65
CA THR A 20 0.96 -18.15 -11.52
C THR A 20 1.04 -16.87 -10.71
N PHE A 21 2.06 -16.06 -11.00
CA PHE A 21 2.23 -14.72 -10.42
C PHE A 21 1.99 -13.65 -11.47
N VAL A 22 1.31 -12.59 -11.07
CA VAL A 22 1.24 -11.32 -11.81
C VAL A 22 1.89 -10.24 -10.95
N ILE A 23 3.00 -9.69 -11.43
CA ILE A 23 3.73 -8.65 -10.71
C ILE A 23 3.56 -7.33 -11.46
N ARG A 24 2.93 -6.36 -10.82
CA ARG A 24 2.80 -4.99 -11.32
C ARG A 24 3.92 -4.13 -10.73
N TYR A 25 4.61 -3.38 -11.57
CA TYR A 25 5.63 -2.43 -11.16
C TYR A 25 5.56 -1.16 -12.02
N PRO A 26 5.94 0.02 -11.49
CA PRO A 26 5.85 1.27 -12.23
C PRO A 26 6.92 1.35 -13.33
N ARG A 27 6.65 2.13 -14.36
CA ARG A 27 7.64 2.56 -15.34
C ARG A 27 8.31 3.83 -14.82
N GLY A 28 9.62 3.80 -14.57
CA GLY A 28 10.34 4.98 -14.09
C GLY A 28 11.71 4.63 -13.51
N LYS A 29 12.33 5.61 -12.87
CA LYS A 29 13.56 5.40 -12.11
C LYS A 29 13.21 4.78 -10.77
N GLY A 30 14.03 3.85 -10.31
CA GLY A 30 13.91 3.27 -8.99
C GLY A 30 14.24 4.27 -7.88
N VAL A 31 13.80 3.92 -6.68
CA VAL A 31 14.07 4.73 -5.46
C VAL A 31 15.33 4.28 -4.73
N ARG A 32 15.81 3.03 -4.98
CA ARG A 32 16.99 2.47 -4.33
C ARG A 32 18.16 2.32 -5.29
N THR A 33 19.35 2.68 -4.83
CA THR A 33 20.61 2.42 -5.52
C THR A 33 21.19 1.04 -5.19
N ASP A 34 20.86 0.50 -4.00
CA ASP A 34 21.31 -0.79 -3.47
C ASP A 34 20.29 -1.93 -3.72
N TRP A 35 19.67 -1.93 -4.89
CA TRP A 35 18.61 -2.88 -5.26
C TRP A 35 19.07 -4.37 -5.31
N LYS A 36 20.38 -4.63 -5.31
CA LYS A 36 20.95 -5.98 -5.29
C LYS A 36 20.93 -6.61 -3.89
N CYS A 37 19.84 -6.43 -3.17
CA CYS A 37 19.61 -7.10 -1.90
C CYS A 37 19.59 -8.64 -2.05
N PRO A 38 19.76 -9.41 -0.97
CA PRO A 38 19.66 -10.87 -1.00
C PRO A 38 18.33 -11.33 -1.60
N LEU A 39 18.39 -12.45 -2.34
CA LEU A 39 17.21 -13.14 -2.83
C LEU A 39 16.59 -13.90 -1.65
N GLU A 40 15.44 -13.44 -1.20
CA GLU A 40 14.68 -14.02 -0.11
C GLU A 40 13.27 -14.31 -0.58
N GLU A 41 12.72 -15.44 -0.15
CA GLU A 41 11.33 -15.77 -0.42
C GLU A 41 10.40 -14.82 0.35
N VAL A 42 9.38 -14.35 -0.33
CA VAL A 42 8.28 -13.60 0.27
C VAL A 42 7.11 -14.53 0.44
N GLU A 43 6.60 -14.66 1.65
CA GLU A 43 5.39 -15.43 1.89
C GLU A 43 4.20 -14.81 1.17
N VAL A 44 3.54 -15.61 0.33
CA VAL A 44 2.46 -15.15 -0.54
C VAL A 44 1.24 -14.76 0.29
N GLY A 45 0.71 -13.57 0.01
CA GLY A 45 -0.46 -13.07 0.72
C GLY A 45 -0.15 -12.46 2.09
N THR A 46 1.12 -12.13 2.37
CA THR A 46 1.49 -11.46 3.61
C THR A 46 1.87 -10.00 3.37
N GLY A 47 1.29 -9.11 4.14
CA GLY A 47 1.73 -7.73 4.28
C GLY A 47 2.91 -7.58 5.23
N ARG A 48 3.28 -6.34 5.52
CA ARG A 48 4.30 -6.05 6.55
C ARG A 48 4.02 -4.73 7.23
N THR A 49 4.43 -4.63 8.51
CA THR A 49 4.44 -3.38 9.25
C THR A 49 5.68 -2.58 8.87
N LEU A 50 5.51 -1.32 8.53
CA LEU A 50 6.60 -0.39 8.22
C LEU A 50 6.84 0.61 9.36
N CYS A 51 5.74 1.04 10.01
CA CYS A 51 5.78 1.94 11.15
C CYS A 51 4.66 1.57 12.13
N GLU A 52 4.96 1.58 13.41
CA GLU A 52 3.96 1.42 14.47
C GLU A 52 3.31 2.76 14.80
N GLY A 53 2.02 2.72 15.17
CA GLY A 53 1.24 3.88 15.58
C GLY A 53 -0.05 3.47 16.27
N ASN A 54 -0.82 4.45 16.79
CA ASN A 54 -2.00 4.13 17.60
C ASN A 54 -3.29 4.88 17.18
N ASP A 55 -3.21 5.96 16.40
CA ASP A 55 -4.37 6.81 16.10
C ASP A 55 -5.00 6.52 14.74
N VAL A 56 -4.16 6.29 13.72
CA VAL A 56 -4.59 6.04 12.34
C VAL A 56 -3.74 4.94 11.74
N ALA A 57 -4.35 4.01 11.01
CA ALA A 57 -3.64 3.04 10.20
C ALA A 57 -3.65 3.43 8.73
N VAL A 58 -2.49 3.44 8.08
CA VAL A 58 -2.35 3.60 6.63
C VAL A 58 -1.96 2.27 6.01
N LEU A 59 -2.78 1.77 5.10
CA LEU A 59 -2.55 0.58 4.30
C LEU A 59 -2.11 1.01 2.89
N SER A 60 -0.84 0.93 2.60
CA SER A 60 -0.31 1.29 1.29
C SER A 60 -0.18 0.09 0.37
N TYR A 61 -0.31 0.33 -0.93
CA TYR A 61 -0.08 -0.66 -1.96
C TYR A 61 0.82 -0.08 -3.06
N GLY A 62 1.99 -0.69 -3.22
CA GLY A 62 2.98 -0.29 -4.23
C GLY A 62 3.84 0.91 -3.84
N PRO A 63 4.36 1.67 -4.83
CA PRO A 63 5.37 2.72 -4.60
C PRO A 63 4.91 3.88 -3.73
N LEU A 64 3.59 4.19 -3.72
CA LEU A 64 3.04 5.28 -2.88
C LEU A 64 3.29 5.08 -1.38
N GLY A 65 3.61 3.86 -0.94
CA GLY A 65 4.06 3.62 0.43
C GLY A 65 5.32 4.41 0.82
N ASN A 66 6.19 4.78 -0.15
CA ASN A 66 7.34 5.64 0.12
C ASN A 66 6.92 7.10 0.39
N ASP A 67 5.86 7.56 -0.28
CA ASP A 67 5.30 8.90 -0.06
C ASP A 67 4.59 8.97 1.30
N VAL A 68 3.89 7.89 1.68
CA VAL A 68 3.30 7.76 3.03
C VAL A 68 4.38 7.84 4.10
N GLN A 69 5.49 7.12 3.94
CA GLN A 69 6.57 7.15 4.93
C GLN A 69 7.14 8.56 5.06
N ARG A 70 7.35 9.25 3.95
CA ARG A 70 7.84 10.63 3.95
C ARG A 70 6.86 11.58 4.65
N ALA A 71 5.57 11.46 4.37
CA ALA A 71 4.54 12.26 5.04
C ALA A 71 4.48 12.01 6.56
N ILE A 72 4.67 10.75 7.01
CA ILE A 72 4.77 10.43 8.44
C ILE A 72 5.99 11.10 9.07
N ASP A 73 7.15 11.03 8.40
CA ASP A 73 8.38 11.64 8.89
C ASP A 73 8.24 13.18 8.98
N GLU A 74 7.60 13.81 8.00
CA GLU A 74 7.30 15.26 7.99
C GLU A 74 6.37 15.65 9.15
N LEU A 75 5.28 14.92 9.37
CA LEU A 75 4.37 15.14 10.51
C LEU A 75 5.09 15.08 11.85
N GLN A 76 6.01 14.13 12.02
CA GLN A 76 6.80 14.01 13.24
C GLN A 76 7.76 15.19 13.43
N GLN A 77 8.40 15.65 12.35
CA GLN A 77 9.32 16.80 12.39
C GLN A 77 8.58 18.12 12.72
N GLU A 78 7.34 18.26 12.28
CA GLU A 78 6.48 19.40 12.60
C GLU A 78 5.92 19.36 14.03
N GLY A 79 6.25 18.32 14.80
CA GLY A 79 5.78 18.18 16.19
C GLY A 79 4.30 17.76 16.29
N ASN A 80 3.72 17.19 15.22
CA ASN A 80 2.38 16.66 15.25
C ASN A 80 2.29 15.46 16.20
N THR A 81 1.23 15.40 17.00
CA THR A 81 1.04 14.34 18.01
C THR A 81 0.31 13.11 17.48
N ILE A 82 -0.18 13.13 16.24
CA ILE A 82 -0.89 12.01 15.65
C ILE A 82 0.08 10.85 15.42
N SER A 83 -0.27 9.69 15.98
CA SER A 83 0.53 8.46 15.90
C SER A 83 0.01 7.58 14.76
N VAL A 84 0.73 7.56 13.64
CA VAL A 84 0.32 6.84 12.43
C VAL A 84 1.02 5.50 12.34
N ALA A 85 0.24 4.42 12.21
CA ALA A 85 0.74 3.10 11.83
C ALA A 85 0.76 2.97 10.30
N HIS A 86 1.80 2.37 9.75
CA HIS A 86 1.92 2.16 8.31
C HIS A 86 2.18 0.69 7.99
N TYR A 87 1.37 0.15 7.11
CA TYR A 87 1.41 -1.23 6.63
C TYR A 87 1.50 -1.25 5.11
N ASP A 88 2.41 -2.06 4.58
CA ASP A 88 2.50 -2.36 3.14
C ASP A 88 1.75 -3.66 2.85
N LEU A 89 0.68 -3.59 2.09
CA LEU A 89 -0.17 -4.73 1.76
C LEU A 89 0.53 -5.75 0.85
N ARG A 90 1.53 -5.35 0.07
CA ARG A 90 2.33 -6.17 -0.88
C ARG A 90 1.52 -6.93 -1.93
N PHE A 91 0.45 -7.60 -1.53
CA PHE A 91 -0.39 -8.45 -2.39
C PHE A 91 -1.81 -7.90 -2.51
N ALA A 92 -2.27 -7.74 -3.75
CA ALA A 92 -3.69 -7.46 -4.00
C ALA A 92 -4.53 -8.74 -3.90
N LYS A 93 -3.92 -9.89 -4.23
CA LYS A 93 -4.56 -11.21 -4.15
C LYS A 93 -3.50 -12.30 -3.96
N PRO A 94 -3.63 -13.16 -2.93
CA PRO A 94 -4.61 -13.03 -1.84
C PRO A 94 -4.31 -11.82 -0.94
N LEU A 95 -5.35 -11.28 -0.29
CA LEU A 95 -5.21 -10.28 0.77
C LEU A 95 -4.67 -10.94 2.04
N ASP A 96 -3.87 -10.20 2.80
CA ASP A 96 -3.48 -10.61 4.15
C ASP A 96 -4.63 -10.38 5.14
N THR A 97 -5.48 -11.38 5.28
CA THR A 97 -6.65 -11.31 6.15
C THR A 97 -6.28 -11.27 7.64
N ALA A 98 -5.14 -11.82 8.03
CA ALA A 98 -4.65 -11.76 9.40
C ALA A 98 -4.22 -10.33 9.78
N LEU A 99 -3.45 -9.69 8.89
CA LEU A 99 -3.09 -8.28 9.02
C LEU A 99 -4.34 -7.40 9.05
N LEU A 100 -5.27 -7.58 8.11
CA LEU A 100 -6.50 -6.79 8.05
C LEU A 100 -7.35 -6.95 9.30
N THR A 101 -7.46 -8.16 9.85
CA THR A 101 -8.16 -8.42 11.12
C THR A 101 -7.53 -7.63 12.26
N THR A 102 -6.20 -7.69 12.39
CA THR A 102 -5.45 -6.98 13.43
C THR A 102 -5.65 -5.47 13.32
N VAL A 103 -5.57 -4.92 12.09
CA VAL A 103 -5.75 -3.49 11.84
C VAL A 103 -7.19 -3.06 12.13
N ALA A 104 -8.19 -3.80 11.65
CA ALA A 104 -9.59 -3.45 11.82
C ALA A 104 -10.06 -3.53 13.29
N GLN A 105 -9.45 -4.39 14.11
CA GLN A 105 -9.70 -4.47 15.55
C GLN A 105 -9.05 -3.35 16.36
N ARG A 106 -7.90 -2.86 15.88
CA ARG A 106 -7.08 -1.90 16.61
C ARG A 106 -7.40 -0.44 16.28
N PHE A 107 -7.79 -0.16 15.04
CA PHE A 107 -7.94 1.22 14.57
C PHE A 107 -9.38 1.53 14.18
N SER A 108 -9.89 2.66 14.69
CA SER A 108 -11.19 3.22 14.29
C SER A 108 -11.09 4.00 12.97
N ARG A 109 -9.91 4.47 12.59
CA ARG A 109 -9.64 5.21 11.36
C ARG A 109 -8.55 4.53 10.54
N ILE A 110 -8.89 4.20 9.30
CA ILE A 110 -8.01 3.50 8.37
C ILE A 110 -8.00 4.26 7.05
N VAL A 111 -6.82 4.38 6.47
CA VAL A 111 -6.62 4.97 5.15
C VAL A 111 -6.00 3.92 4.24
N THR A 112 -6.57 3.68 3.07
CA THR A 112 -5.91 2.90 2.02
C THR A 112 -5.36 3.83 0.95
N ILE A 113 -4.17 3.55 0.43
CA ILE A 113 -3.55 4.32 -0.65
C ILE A 113 -2.97 3.41 -1.71
N GLU A 114 -3.33 3.67 -2.97
CA GLU A 114 -2.90 2.87 -4.12
C GLU A 114 -2.63 3.72 -5.36
N ASP A 115 -1.70 3.28 -6.18
CA ASP A 115 -1.47 3.77 -7.54
C ASP A 115 -2.39 3.01 -8.52
N GLY A 116 -3.68 3.15 -8.34
CA GLY A 116 -4.72 2.51 -9.12
C GLY A 116 -6.04 3.26 -9.00
N ALA A 117 -7.05 2.83 -9.76
CA ALA A 117 -8.38 3.42 -9.67
C ALA A 117 -8.98 3.13 -8.28
N ARG A 118 -9.50 4.17 -7.64
CA ARG A 118 -10.17 4.04 -6.33
C ARG A 118 -11.39 3.11 -6.39
N ALA A 119 -12.13 3.13 -7.51
CA ALA A 119 -13.23 2.22 -7.76
C ALA A 119 -12.69 0.86 -8.24
N GLY A 120 -13.00 -0.23 -7.54
CA GLY A 120 -12.54 -1.58 -7.87
C GLY A 120 -11.04 -1.84 -7.61
N GLY A 121 -10.31 -0.91 -6.98
CA GLY A 121 -8.93 -1.08 -6.58
C GLY A 121 -8.76 -1.84 -5.26
N ILE A 122 -7.54 -1.84 -4.72
CA ILE A 122 -7.23 -2.56 -3.48
C ILE A 122 -8.01 -2.00 -2.28
N GLY A 123 -8.22 -0.68 -2.24
CA GLY A 123 -9.04 -0.05 -1.21
C GLY A 123 -10.50 -0.51 -1.25
N SER A 124 -11.04 -0.86 -2.43
CA SER A 124 -12.36 -1.49 -2.57
C SER A 124 -12.35 -2.91 -2.03
N ALA A 125 -11.33 -3.71 -2.36
CA ALA A 125 -11.19 -5.07 -1.85
C ALA A 125 -11.06 -5.12 -0.32
N VAL A 126 -10.34 -4.16 0.28
CA VAL A 126 -10.25 -4.02 1.74
C VAL A 126 -11.61 -3.66 2.35
N LEU A 127 -12.35 -2.73 1.73
CA LEU A 127 -13.69 -2.35 2.18
C LEU A 127 -14.69 -3.52 2.11
N GLU A 128 -14.69 -4.25 1.01
CA GLU A 128 -15.51 -5.45 0.82
C GLU A 128 -15.19 -6.48 1.91
N TRP A 129 -13.91 -6.77 2.10
CA TRP A 129 -13.47 -7.69 3.13
C TRP A 129 -13.91 -7.26 4.54
N MET A 130 -13.76 -5.97 4.88
CA MET A 130 -14.20 -5.43 6.17
C MET A 130 -15.71 -5.57 6.35
N SER A 131 -16.49 -5.30 5.29
CA SER A 131 -17.95 -5.45 5.29
C SER A 131 -18.37 -6.90 5.54
N ASP A 132 -17.73 -7.85 4.84
CA ASP A 132 -18.03 -9.29 4.97
C ASP A 132 -17.70 -9.84 6.37
N HIS A 133 -16.75 -9.23 7.05
CA HIS A 133 -16.33 -9.62 8.40
C HIS A 133 -16.88 -8.72 9.51
N HIS A 134 -17.86 -7.84 9.18
CA HIS A 134 -18.57 -6.97 10.12
C HIS A 134 -17.68 -5.96 10.87
N PHE A 135 -16.54 -5.56 10.28
CA PHE A 135 -15.74 -4.46 10.78
C PHE A 135 -16.26 -3.12 10.23
N THR A 136 -16.34 -2.11 11.09
CA THR A 136 -16.92 -0.80 10.76
C THR A 136 -16.00 0.38 11.10
N PRO A 137 -14.69 0.34 10.80
CA PRO A 137 -13.86 1.52 10.97
C PRO A 137 -14.24 2.59 9.94
N GLU A 138 -13.89 3.84 10.22
CA GLU A 138 -13.90 4.90 9.23
C GLU A 138 -12.81 4.63 8.21
N LEU A 139 -13.20 4.24 6.99
CA LEU A 139 -12.26 3.90 5.92
C LEU A 139 -12.22 4.98 4.85
N THR A 140 -11.07 5.68 4.75
CA THR A 140 -10.77 6.61 3.66
C THR A 140 -9.95 5.90 2.59
N ARG A 141 -10.40 5.96 1.33
CA ARG A 141 -9.70 5.33 0.20
C ARG A 141 -9.09 6.39 -0.71
N LEU A 142 -7.78 6.32 -0.89
CA LEU A 142 -6.99 7.21 -1.73
C LEU A 142 -6.51 6.42 -2.95
N GLY A 143 -6.77 6.97 -4.12
CA GLY A 143 -6.41 6.39 -5.40
C GLY A 143 -6.87 7.29 -6.54
N LEU A 144 -6.54 6.91 -7.77
CA LEU A 144 -6.95 7.66 -8.95
C LEU A 144 -8.47 7.70 -9.07
N PRO A 145 -9.04 8.82 -9.50
CA PRO A 145 -10.47 8.90 -9.80
C PRO A 145 -10.83 7.97 -10.96
N ASP A 146 -12.10 7.53 -11.01
CA ASP A 146 -12.62 6.68 -12.08
C ASP A 146 -12.97 7.51 -13.32
N ASN A 147 -11.93 8.10 -13.92
CA ASN A 147 -12.01 8.84 -15.17
C ASN A 147 -10.68 8.71 -15.93
N PHE A 148 -10.70 9.09 -17.21
CA PHE A 148 -9.48 9.13 -18.00
C PHE A 148 -8.51 10.16 -17.43
N VAL A 149 -7.29 9.69 -17.06
CA VAL A 149 -6.18 10.56 -16.72
C VAL A 149 -5.38 10.83 -17.98
N GLU A 150 -5.26 12.10 -18.37
CA GLU A 150 -4.50 12.50 -19.55
C GLU A 150 -3.02 12.11 -19.42
N HIS A 151 -2.38 11.88 -20.57
CA HIS A 151 -0.95 11.55 -20.59
C HIS A 151 -0.13 12.72 -20.05
N GLY A 152 0.66 12.44 -19.02
CA GLY A 152 1.51 13.43 -18.36
C GLY A 152 2.82 12.85 -17.86
N THR A 153 3.66 13.67 -17.26
CA THR A 153 4.87 13.22 -16.57
C THR A 153 4.51 12.41 -15.31
N VAL A 154 5.40 11.53 -14.84
CA VAL A 154 5.17 10.70 -13.65
C VAL A 154 4.81 11.52 -12.40
N ALA A 155 5.24 12.79 -12.33
CA ALA A 155 4.89 13.71 -11.24
C ALA A 155 3.44 14.24 -11.30
N GLN A 156 2.80 14.24 -12.48
CA GLN A 156 1.43 14.75 -12.64
C GLN A 156 0.34 13.83 -12.09
N PRO A 157 0.39 12.48 -12.24
CA PRO A 157 -0.55 11.58 -11.57
C PRO A 157 -0.51 11.70 -10.04
N VAL A 158 0.66 12.01 -9.46
CA VAL A 158 0.79 12.26 -8.03
C VAL A 158 -0.02 13.50 -7.60
N SER A 159 -0.12 14.53 -8.45
CA SER A 159 -0.97 15.69 -8.17
C SER A 159 -2.48 15.39 -8.23
N TYR A 160 -2.91 14.36 -8.97
CA TYR A 160 -4.29 13.89 -8.95
C TYR A 160 -4.60 13.00 -7.73
N THR A 161 -3.58 12.35 -7.15
CA THR A 161 -3.68 11.64 -5.87
C THR A 161 -3.51 12.59 -4.67
N HIS A 162 -2.95 13.79 -4.87
CA HIS A 162 -3.03 14.88 -3.90
C HIS A 162 -4.45 15.47 -3.92
N LEU A 163 -5.38 14.68 -3.49
CA LEU A 163 -6.47 14.95 -2.61
C LEU A 163 -7.06 16.35 -2.66
N THR A 164 -8.10 16.45 -3.38
CA THR A 164 -9.25 17.15 -2.85
C THR A 164 -9.87 16.26 -1.77
N LEU A 165 -9.43 16.40 -0.53
CA LEU A 165 -10.26 16.05 0.61
C LEU A 165 -11.53 16.91 0.51
N PRO A 166 -12.72 16.35 0.73
CA PRO A 166 -13.94 17.12 0.79
C PRO A 166 -13.90 18.11 1.95
#